data_a3bfb48480796f1869468a0340812e9d
#
_entry.id   a3bfb48480796f1869468a0340812e9d
#
_cell.length_a   1.000
_cell.length_b   1.000
_cell.length_c   1.000
_cell.angle_alpha   90.00
_cell.angle_beta   90.00
_cell.angle_gamma   90.00
#
_symmetry.space_group_name_H-M   'P 1'
#
loop_
_entity.id
_entity.type
_entity.pdbx_description
1 polymer ?
#
loop_
_entity_poly.entity_id
_entity_poly.type
_entity_poly.pdbx_seq_one_letter_code
_entity_poly.pdbx_strand_id
1 'polypeptide(L)'
;DVRTEAEYAAGRIPNARHVSLRQLPAHIGGLEKYKDRPIVVSCRTGSRSRSAVAYLAENGFEEVYNLKGGLMAWARARQTIEN
;
A
#
# COMPACT_ATOMS: atom_id res chain seq x y z
N ASP A 1 1.73 -0.19 -2.02
CA ASP A 1 2.42 0.98 -1.50
C ASP A 1 1.72 2.23 -2.02
N VAL A 2 1.16 3.02 -1.12
CA VAL A 2 0.36 4.19 -1.49
C VAL A 2 1.08 5.52 -1.22
N ARG A 3 2.40 5.46 -1.05
CA ARG A 3 3.22 6.66 -0.89
C ARG A 3 3.38 7.39 -2.23
N THR A 4 4.02 8.56 -2.18
CA THR A 4 4.32 9.28 -3.41
C THR A 4 5.35 8.53 -4.26
N GLU A 5 5.44 8.89 -5.53
CA GLU A 5 6.41 8.30 -6.44
C GLU A 5 7.85 8.52 -5.95
N ALA A 6 8.15 9.72 -5.46
CA ALA A 6 9.48 10.02 -4.95
C ALA A 6 9.85 9.16 -3.74
N GLU A 7 8.92 8.95 -2.83
CA GLU A 7 9.15 8.07 -1.68
C GLU A 7 9.39 6.63 -2.12
N TYR A 8 8.58 6.14 -3.04
CA TYR A 8 8.69 4.78 -3.54
C TYR A 8 10.04 4.55 -4.25
N ALA A 9 10.48 5.51 -5.05
CA ALA A 9 11.75 5.43 -5.75
C ALA A 9 12.94 5.43 -4.79
N ALA A 10 12.84 6.14 -3.65
CA ALA A 10 13.92 6.23 -2.68
C ALA A 10 14.13 4.95 -1.86
N GLY A 11 13.10 4.10 -1.77
CA GLY A 11 13.20 2.83 -1.07
C GLY A 11 11.82 2.26 -0.82
N ARG A 12 11.69 0.94 -0.96
CA ARG A 12 10.38 0.26 -0.90
C ARG A 12 10.51 -1.18 -0.42
N ILE A 13 9.40 -1.74 -0.02
CA ILE A 13 9.31 -3.19 0.26
C ILE A 13 9.46 -3.92 -1.07
N PRO A 14 10.31 -4.95 -1.17
CA PRO A 14 10.50 -5.68 -2.42
C PRO A 14 9.19 -6.20 -3.00
N ASN A 15 9.03 -6.06 -4.30
CA ASN A 15 7.88 -6.51 -5.06
C ASN A 15 6.57 -5.78 -4.76
N ALA A 16 6.60 -4.73 -3.94
CA ALA A 16 5.41 -3.95 -3.66
C ALA A 16 4.97 -3.18 -4.91
N ARG A 17 3.69 -3.28 -5.25
CA ARG A 17 3.11 -2.50 -6.33
C ARG A 17 2.90 -1.07 -5.84
N HIS A 18 3.17 -0.11 -6.69
CA HIS A 18 2.99 1.29 -6.35
C HIS A 18 1.73 1.87 -6.98
N VAL A 19 0.84 2.38 -6.14
CA VAL A 19 -0.30 3.21 -6.55
C VAL A 19 -0.45 4.25 -5.45
N SER A 20 -0.09 5.50 -5.72
CA SER A 20 -0.18 6.53 -4.70
C SER A 20 -1.64 6.73 -4.25
N LEU A 21 -1.83 7.11 -3.00
CA LEU A 21 -3.18 7.33 -2.45
C LEU A 21 -3.99 8.29 -3.32
N ARG A 22 -3.36 9.35 -3.81
CA ARG A 22 -3.99 10.34 -4.67
C ARG A 22 -4.50 9.73 -5.97
N GLN A 23 -3.80 8.76 -6.51
CA GLN A 23 -4.13 8.15 -7.80
C GLN A 23 -4.99 6.88 -7.67
N LEU A 24 -5.22 6.43 -6.45
CA LEU A 24 -5.93 5.17 -6.21
C LEU A 24 -7.31 5.12 -6.89
N PRO A 25 -8.15 6.17 -6.83
CA PRO A 25 -9.44 6.12 -7.51
C PRO A 25 -9.34 5.87 -9.02
N ALA A 26 -8.34 6.48 -9.67
CA ALA A 26 -8.13 6.30 -11.11
C ALA A 26 -7.64 4.89 -11.47
N HIS A 27 -6.99 4.20 -10.52
CA HIS A 27 -6.40 2.88 -10.75
C HIS A 27 -7.23 1.73 -10.19
N ILE A 28 -8.36 2.02 -9.54
CA ILE A 28 -9.16 0.99 -8.87
C ILE A 28 -9.63 -0.11 -9.84
N GLY A 29 -9.98 0.27 -11.06
CA GLY A 29 -10.39 -0.69 -12.08
C GLY A 29 -9.32 -1.71 -12.44
N GLY A 30 -8.06 -1.29 -12.44
CA GLY A 30 -6.92 -2.18 -12.69
C GLY A 30 -6.63 -3.13 -11.56
N LEU A 31 -7.23 -2.91 -10.40
CA LEU A 31 -7.03 -3.76 -9.22
C LEU A 31 -8.17 -4.79 -9.02
N GLU A 32 -9.17 -4.78 -9.88
CA GLU A 32 -10.34 -5.67 -9.79
C GLU A 32 -9.97 -7.14 -9.61
N LYS A 33 -8.94 -7.59 -10.30
CA LYS A 33 -8.50 -8.98 -10.25
C LYS A 33 -7.99 -9.41 -8.87
N TYR A 34 -7.78 -8.47 -7.97
CA TYR A 34 -7.31 -8.76 -6.62
C TYR A 34 -8.41 -8.67 -5.56
N LYS A 35 -9.68 -8.41 -5.96
CA LYS A 35 -10.77 -8.20 -5.02
C LYS A 35 -11.00 -9.34 -4.04
N ASP A 36 -10.76 -10.57 -4.47
CA ASP A 36 -10.97 -11.76 -3.65
C ASP A 36 -9.67 -12.32 -3.06
N ARG A 37 -8.61 -11.52 -3.09
CA ARG A 37 -7.30 -11.91 -2.57
C ARG A 37 -6.90 -10.97 -1.42
N PRO A 38 -6.09 -11.47 -0.47
CA PRO A 38 -5.54 -10.60 0.57
C PRO A 38 -4.66 -9.50 -0.03
N ILE A 39 -4.91 -8.27 0.39
CA ILE A 39 -4.10 -7.11 -0.02
C ILE A 39 -3.57 -6.45 1.24
N VAL A 40 -2.26 -6.27 1.29
CA VAL A 40 -1.61 -5.50 2.36
C VAL A 40 -1.25 -4.14 1.78
N VAL A 41 -1.75 -3.09 2.40
CA VAL A 41 -1.50 -1.71 1.97
C VAL A 41 -0.47 -1.09 2.90
N SER A 42 0.53 -0.44 2.33
CA SER A 42 1.60 0.18 3.08
C SER A 42 1.79 1.65 2.70
N CYS A 43 2.26 2.43 3.67
CA CYS A 43 2.77 3.77 3.46
C CYS A 43 3.98 3.95 4.37
N ARG A 44 4.36 5.17 4.69
CA ARG A 44 5.53 5.41 5.54
C ARG A 44 5.28 4.97 6.98
N THR A 45 4.16 5.36 7.57
CA THR A 45 3.86 5.14 8.99
C THR A 45 2.55 4.41 9.26
N GLY A 46 1.72 4.18 8.23
CA GLY A 46 0.43 3.52 8.35
C GLY A 46 -0.77 4.45 8.28
N SER A 47 -0.59 5.78 8.24
CA SER A 47 -1.73 6.71 8.24
C SER A 47 -2.40 6.86 6.87
N ARG A 48 -1.62 7.04 5.81
CA ARG A 48 -2.14 7.12 4.44
C ARG A 48 -2.73 5.79 4.00
N SER A 49 -2.08 4.70 4.35
CA SER A 49 -2.55 3.35 4.01
C SER A 49 -3.86 3.02 4.70
N ARG A 50 -4.14 3.58 5.89
CA ARG A 50 -5.43 3.41 6.55
C ARG A 50 -6.56 3.98 5.68
N SER A 51 -6.36 5.17 5.10
CA SER A 51 -7.34 5.75 4.19
C SER A 51 -7.53 4.91 2.94
N ALA A 52 -6.44 4.36 2.40
CA ALA A 52 -6.50 3.47 1.24
C ALA A 52 -7.25 2.18 1.55
N VAL A 53 -7.04 1.60 2.73
CA VAL A 53 -7.77 0.39 3.17
C VAL A 53 -9.27 0.67 3.20
N ALA A 54 -9.68 1.80 3.79
CA ALA A 54 -11.09 2.16 3.86
C ALA A 54 -11.69 2.31 2.46
N TYR A 55 -10.98 2.98 1.57
CA TYR A 55 -11.44 3.18 0.20
C TYR A 55 -11.60 1.84 -0.56
N LEU A 56 -10.60 0.96 -0.44
CA LEU A 56 -10.66 -0.35 -1.09
C LEU A 56 -11.82 -1.19 -0.54
N ALA A 57 -12.01 -1.19 0.78
CA ALA A 57 -13.11 -1.92 1.40
C ALA A 57 -14.47 -1.43 0.90
N GLU A 58 -14.64 -0.11 0.77
CA GLU A 58 -15.86 0.48 0.23
C GLU A 58 -16.11 0.10 -1.23
N ASN A 59 -15.07 -0.27 -1.95
CA ASN A 59 -15.15 -0.66 -3.35
C ASN A 59 -15.14 -2.18 -3.57
N GLY A 60 -15.47 -2.95 -2.54
CA GLY A 60 -15.70 -4.37 -2.66
C GLY A 60 -14.49 -5.27 -2.47
N PHE A 61 -13.37 -4.73 -1.99
CA PHE A 61 -12.21 -5.55 -1.67
C PHE A 61 -12.43 -6.18 -0.30
N GLU A 62 -12.45 -7.53 -0.26
CA GLU A 62 -12.89 -8.27 0.92
C GLU A 62 -11.83 -8.39 2.01
N GLU A 63 -10.57 -8.57 1.64
CA GLU A 63 -9.49 -8.79 2.59
C GLU A 63 -8.40 -7.74 2.40
N VAL A 64 -8.53 -6.61 3.08
CA VAL A 64 -7.58 -5.50 2.97
C VAL A 64 -7.00 -5.21 4.35
N TYR A 65 -5.69 -5.16 4.43
CA TYR A 65 -4.97 -4.97 5.69
C TYR A 65 -4.02 -3.79 5.59
N ASN A 66 -3.90 -3.06 6.68
CA ASN A 66 -2.93 -1.98 6.80
C ASN A 66 -1.65 -2.53 7.42
N LEU A 67 -0.50 -2.30 6.76
CA LEU A 67 0.78 -2.66 7.36
C LEU A 67 1.06 -1.68 8.49
N LYS A 68 0.85 -2.14 9.72
CA LYS A 68 0.98 -1.32 10.92
C LYS A 68 2.41 -0.77 11.04
N GLY A 69 2.51 0.55 11.21
CA GLY A 69 3.80 1.21 11.29
C GLY A 69 4.49 1.44 9.96
N GLY A 70 3.95 0.88 8.87
CA GLY A 70 4.40 1.14 7.50
C GLY A 70 5.86 0.78 7.22
N LEU A 71 6.45 1.46 6.25
CA LEU A 71 7.82 1.21 5.86
C LEU A 71 8.81 1.49 7.00
N MET A 72 8.49 2.44 7.88
CA MET A 72 9.37 2.72 9.02
C MET A 72 9.48 1.54 9.96
N ALA A 73 8.36 0.88 10.28
CA ALA A 73 8.38 -0.32 11.12
C ALA A 73 9.08 -1.48 10.42
N TRP A 74 8.86 -1.61 9.10
CA TRP A 74 9.52 -2.62 8.27
C TRP A 74 11.04 -2.47 8.34
N ALA A 75 11.54 -1.24 8.15
CA ALA A 75 12.97 -0.94 8.21
C ALA A 75 13.54 -1.16 9.62
N ARG A 76 12.77 -0.79 10.65
CA ARG A 76 13.18 -0.96 12.04
C ARG A 76 13.31 -2.44 12.40
N ALA A 77 12.49 -3.29 11.80
CA ALA A 77 12.56 -4.74 11.96
C ALA A 77 13.67 -5.38 11.11
N ARG A 78 14.49 -4.55 10.44
CA ARG A 78 15.62 -4.97 9.61
C ARG A 78 15.21 -5.86 8.44
N GLN A 79 14.01 -5.66 7.93
CA GLN A 79 13.55 -6.32 6.72
C GLN A 79 14.17 -5.65 5.49
N THR A 80 14.26 -6.40 4.39
CA THR A 80 14.90 -5.92 3.16
C THR A 80 14.15 -4.71 2.58
N ILE A 81 14.92 -3.67 2.21
CA ILE A 81 14.44 -2.50 1.48
C ILE A 81 15.06 -2.54 0.09
N GLU A 82 14.23 -2.39 -0.93
CA GLU A 82 14.68 -2.31 -2.32
C GLU A 82 14.76 -0.84 -2.73
N ASN A 83 15.85 -0.48 -3.38
CA ASN A 83 16.02 0.91 -3.86
C ASN A 83 15.83 1.01 -5.36
#